data_24f5723c3aff015169e544293bfc98fa
#
_entry.id   24f5723c3aff015169e544293bfc98fa
#
_cell.length_a   1.000
_cell.length_b   1.000
_cell.length_c   1.000
_cell.angle_alpha   90.00
_cell.angle_beta   90.00
_cell.angle_gamma   90.00
#
_symmetry.space_group_name_H-M   'P 1'
#
loop_
_entity.id
_entity.type
_entity.pdbx_description
1 polymer ?
#
loop_
_entity_poly.entity_id
_entity_poly.type
_entity_poly.pdbx_seq_one_letter_code
_entity_poly.pdbx_strand_id
1 'polypeptide(L)'
;MSERGEALRAYLADHRSGVLLFLAEGGIAALLLWLGEVAADIRDYLLLLHLFFWGIAFGLDFSNYRRQYRYLKKLRDKNDWLENRIGLTDKRLFQLCDEVLEEHNQLLRRQEEEEKNRLKSYQEYYTLWVHQIKTPIFALELLLRGVSERGLLAQMEAELLKIKDYTQLALQYIRTEDMAADLDLKEHHLENIVKNQLKKYALLFINQKIRLELDEFQFAVITDEKWLAFVLGQILTNALKYTPSGGEIRIWLKDRTLVIADTGLGIRAEDIPRLFSRGFTGDNGRRQKEASGMGLYLSAKVMRTLGHEIG
;
A
#
# COMPACT_ATOMS: atom_id res chain seq x y z
N MET A 1 -19.19 26.79 -14.09
CA MET A 1 -18.58 27.88 -14.90
C MET A 1 -17.89 27.26 -16.09
N SER A 2 -17.96 27.89 -17.29
CA SER A 2 -17.27 27.30 -18.45
C SER A 2 -15.73 27.48 -18.29
N GLU A 3 -14.97 26.51 -18.75
CA GLU A 3 -13.50 26.56 -18.76
C GLU A 3 -12.92 27.83 -19.43
N ARG A 4 -13.67 28.37 -20.40
CA ARG A 4 -13.35 29.66 -21.06
C ARG A 4 -13.45 30.85 -20.11
N GLY A 5 -14.43 30.86 -19.20
CA GLY A 5 -14.61 31.92 -18.21
C GLY A 5 -13.52 31.93 -17.12
N GLU A 6 -13.02 30.74 -16.72
CA GLU A 6 -11.93 30.66 -15.78
C GLU A 6 -10.60 31.18 -16.38
N ALA A 7 -10.29 30.76 -17.61
CA ALA A 7 -9.09 31.19 -18.32
C ALA A 7 -9.10 32.71 -18.59
N LEU A 8 -10.25 33.30 -18.90
CA LEU A 8 -10.38 34.73 -19.12
C LEU A 8 -10.15 35.54 -17.84
N ARG A 9 -10.72 35.10 -16.71
CA ARG A 9 -10.48 35.75 -15.42
C ARG A 9 -9.02 35.69 -14.99
N ALA A 10 -8.36 34.52 -15.15
CA ALA A 10 -6.94 34.38 -14.89
C ALA A 10 -6.12 35.31 -15.78
N TYR A 11 -6.42 35.36 -17.09
CA TYR A 11 -5.74 36.23 -18.03
C TYR A 11 -5.84 37.71 -17.64
N LEU A 12 -7.06 38.20 -17.33
CA LEU A 12 -7.29 39.59 -16.90
C LEU A 12 -6.57 39.91 -15.57
N ALA A 13 -6.48 38.92 -14.66
CA ALA A 13 -5.76 39.11 -13.41
C ALA A 13 -4.25 39.23 -13.64
N ASP A 14 -3.70 38.42 -14.54
CA ASP A 14 -2.25 38.39 -14.82
C ASP A 14 -1.81 39.58 -15.69
N HIS A 15 -2.72 40.15 -16.53
CA HIS A 15 -2.41 41.22 -17.48
C HIS A 15 -3.08 42.56 -17.09
N ARG A 16 -3.29 42.80 -15.79
CA ARG A 16 -3.89 44.06 -15.27
C ARG A 16 -3.16 45.30 -15.75
N SER A 17 -1.83 45.28 -15.78
CA SER A 17 -1.01 46.39 -16.27
C SER A 17 -1.23 46.67 -17.75
N GLY A 18 -1.38 45.64 -18.58
CA GLY A 18 -1.68 45.77 -20.01
C GLY A 18 -3.07 46.40 -20.26
N VAL A 19 -4.06 45.98 -19.48
CA VAL A 19 -5.43 46.57 -19.56
C VAL A 19 -5.43 48.04 -19.13
N LEU A 20 -4.71 48.38 -18.05
CA LEU A 20 -4.59 49.77 -17.61
C LEU A 20 -3.84 50.62 -18.63
N LEU A 21 -2.80 50.11 -19.26
CA LEU A 21 -2.03 50.80 -20.30
C LEU A 21 -2.88 51.08 -21.53
N PHE A 22 -3.69 50.11 -21.94
CA PHE A 22 -4.67 50.29 -23.03
C PHE A 22 -5.68 51.43 -22.74
N LEU A 23 -6.25 51.46 -21.55
CA LEU A 23 -7.19 52.50 -21.15
C LEU A 23 -6.51 53.86 -21.07
N ALA A 24 -5.29 53.92 -20.60
CA ALA A 24 -4.50 55.16 -20.55
C ALA A 24 -4.14 55.68 -21.94
N GLU A 25 -3.65 54.81 -22.84
CA GLU A 25 -3.34 55.18 -24.24
C GLU A 25 -4.59 55.68 -25.00
N GLY A 26 -5.72 54.94 -24.88
CA GLY A 26 -6.97 55.31 -25.50
C GLY A 26 -7.51 56.66 -24.96
N GLY A 27 -7.38 56.88 -23.65
CA GLY A 27 -7.76 58.15 -23.02
C GLY A 27 -6.90 59.33 -23.48
N ILE A 28 -5.59 59.15 -23.55
CA ILE A 28 -4.65 60.14 -24.04
C ILE A 28 -4.91 60.45 -25.52
N ALA A 29 -5.09 59.43 -26.35
CA ALA A 29 -5.40 59.59 -27.76
C ALA A 29 -6.71 60.37 -27.98
N ALA A 30 -7.76 60.02 -27.24
CA ALA A 30 -9.04 60.74 -27.29
C ALA A 30 -8.91 62.23 -26.88
N LEU A 31 -8.14 62.48 -25.81
CA LEU A 31 -7.87 63.83 -25.30
C LEU A 31 -7.10 64.68 -26.34
N LEU A 32 -6.06 64.13 -26.96
CA LEU A 32 -5.26 64.79 -27.96
C LEU A 32 -6.06 65.11 -29.23
N LEU A 33 -6.91 64.19 -29.67
CA LEU A 33 -7.78 64.38 -30.80
C LEU A 33 -8.87 65.45 -30.51
N TRP A 34 -9.30 65.56 -29.27
CA TRP A 34 -10.28 66.59 -28.85
C TRP A 34 -9.59 67.95 -28.74
N LEU A 35 -8.40 68.05 -28.14
CA LEU A 35 -7.65 69.32 -28.03
C LEU A 35 -7.15 69.85 -29.37
N GLY A 36 -6.89 68.94 -30.33
CA GLY A 36 -6.46 69.31 -31.70
C GLY A 36 -7.58 69.75 -32.61
N GLU A 37 -8.83 69.89 -32.11
CA GLU A 37 -10.00 70.26 -32.87
C GLU A 37 -10.26 69.42 -34.15
N VAL A 38 -9.85 68.11 -34.09
CA VAL A 38 -10.03 67.16 -35.19
C VAL A 38 -11.50 66.93 -35.47
N ALA A 39 -11.89 66.95 -36.76
CA ALA A 39 -13.26 66.72 -37.19
C ALA A 39 -13.82 65.42 -36.59
N ALA A 40 -15.08 65.44 -36.14
CA ALA A 40 -15.68 64.34 -35.39
C ALA A 40 -15.56 62.99 -36.14
N ASP A 41 -15.80 62.97 -37.42
CA ASP A 41 -15.76 61.77 -38.28
C ASP A 41 -14.34 61.12 -38.30
N ILE A 42 -13.29 61.94 -38.38
CA ILE A 42 -11.89 61.45 -38.38
C ILE A 42 -11.50 60.96 -37.01
N ARG A 43 -11.90 61.64 -35.95
CA ARG A 43 -11.68 61.25 -34.55
C ARG A 43 -12.31 59.89 -34.25
N ASP A 44 -13.57 59.71 -34.59
CA ASP A 44 -14.29 58.47 -34.34
C ASP A 44 -13.70 57.28 -35.14
N TYR A 45 -13.26 57.52 -36.39
CA TYR A 45 -12.55 56.53 -37.19
C TYR A 45 -11.22 56.12 -36.53
N LEU A 46 -10.42 57.04 -36.05
CA LEU A 46 -9.14 56.74 -35.42
C LEU A 46 -9.31 55.98 -34.11
N LEU A 47 -10.33 56.29 -33.31
CA LEU A 47 -10.68 55.57 -32.09
C LEU A 47 -11.15 54.12 -32.38
N LEU A 48 -11.97 53.94 -33.43
CA LEU A 48 -12.39 52.64 -33.88
C LEU A 48 -11.22 51.81 -34.40
N LEU A 49 -10.29 52.44 -35.12
CA LEU A 49 -9.07 51.78 -35.60
C LEU A 49 -8.17 51.32 -34.44
N HIS A 50 -8.02 52.17 -33.41
CA HIS A 50 -7.30 51.84 -32.17
C HIS A 50 -7.94 50.64 -31.46
N LEU A 51 -9.25 50.63 -31.27
CA LEU A 51 -10.02 49.52 -30.68
C LEU A 51 -9.85 48.23 -31.48
N PHE A 52 -9.88 48.32 -32.82
CA PHE A 52 -9.73 47.18 -33.73
C PHE A 52 -8.34 46.51 -33.59
N PHE A 53 -7.27 47.27 -33.63
CA PHE A 53 -5.92 46.73 -33.48
C PHE A 53 -5.67 46.13 -32.10
N TRP A 54 -6.17 46.76 -31.05
CA TRP A 54 -6.07 46.22 -29.68
C TRP A 54 -6.93 44.98 -29.50
N GLY A 55 -8.11 44.91 -30.15
CA GLY A 55 -8.94 43.71 -30.17
C GLY A 55 -8.25 42.52 -30.82
N ILE A 56 -7.52 42.75 -31.94
CA ILE A 56 -6.69 41.69 -32.55
C ILE A 56 -5.55 41.28 -31.63
N ALA A 57 -4.80 42.24 -31.11
CA ALA A 57 -3.68 41.97 -30.21
C ALA A 57 -4.12 41.16 -28.97
N PHE A 58 -5.21 41.58 -28.32
CA PHE A 58 -5.84 40.90 -27.20
C PHE A 58 -6.28 39.48 -27.56
N GLY A 59 -6.93 39.30 -28.73
CA GLY A 59 -7.40 37.98 -29.18
C GLY A 59 -6.27 36.99 -29.40
N LEU A 60 -5.17 37.47 -30.01
CA LEU A 60 -3.98 36.64 -30.25
C LEU A 60 -3.29 36.25 -28.90
N ASP A 61 -3.09 37.23 -28.03
CA ASP A 61 -2.42 36.98 -26.73
C ASP A 61 -3.28 36.09 -25.80
N PHE A 62 -4.60 36.33 -25.73
CA PHE A 62 -5.52 35.47 -25.00
C PHE A 62 -5.61 34.07 -25.57
N SER A 63 -5.55 33.91 -26.90
CA SER A 63 -5.51 32.59 -27.54
C SER A 63 -4.27 31.76 -27.08
N ASN A 64 -3.11 32.42 -27.05
CA ASN A 64 -1.86 31.83 -26.57
C ASN A 64 -1.93 31.49 -25.05
N TYR A 65 -2.39 32.47 -24.26
CA TYR A 65 -2.57 32.26 -22.81
C TYR A 65 -3.53 31.10 -22.51
N ARG A 66 -4.66 31.03 -23.19
CA ARG A 66 -5.64 29.96 -23.05
C ARG A 66 -5.06 28.58 -23.39
N ARG A 67 -4.15 28.50 -24.39
CA ARG A 67 -3.47 27.26 -24.74
C ARG A 67 -2.57 26.81 -23.60
N GLN A 68 -1.79 27.74 -23.03
CA GLN A 68 -0.93 27.51 -21.88
C GLN A 68 -1.69 27.11 -20.63
N TYR A 69 -2.78 27.84 -20.31
CA TYR A 69 -3.65 27.56 -19.17
C TYR A 69 -4.27 26.15 -19.23
N ARG A 70 -4.75 25.73 -20.40
CA ARG A 70 -5.29 24.38 -20.60
C ARG A 70 -4.24 23.29 -20.42
N TYR A 71 -3.03 23.54 -20.85
CA TYR A 71 -1.90 22.61 -20.66
C TYR A 71 -1.58 22.43 -19.18
N LEU A 72 -1.39 23.50 -18.43
CA LEU A 72 -1.12 23.45 -16.99
C LEU A 72 -2.26 22.79 -16.22
N LYS A 73 -3.50 23.03 -16.59
CA LYS A 73 -4.68 22.39 -15.99
C LYS A 73 -4.68 20.87 -16.24
N LYS A 74 -4.35 20.44 -17.46
CA LYS A 74 -4.23 19.01 -17.79
C LYS A 74 -3.09 18.33 -17.02
N LEU A 75 -1.98 19.00 -16.86
CA LEU A 75 -0.87 18.52 -16.02
C LEU A 75 -1.30 18.32 -14.57
N ARG A 76 -2.06 19.25 -14.00
CA ARG A 76 -2.57 19.15 -12.64
C ARG A 76 -3.55 17.99 -12.44
N ASP A 77 -4.47 17.79 -13.41
CA ASP A 77 -5.59 16.85 -13.26
C ASP A 77 -5.25 15.40 -13.66
N LYS A 78 -4.16 15.19 -14.39
CA LYS A 78 -3.61 13.88 -14.71
C LYS A 78 -2.25 13.73 -14.03
N ASN A 79 -2.12 12.72 -13.20
CA ASN A 79 -0.82 12.29 -12.62
C ASN A 79 0.19 11.81 -13.68
N ASP A 80 -0.06 12.10 -14.94
CA ASP A 80 0.64 11.61 -16.13
C ASP A 80 1.55 12.73 -16.69
N TRP A 81 2.61 13.01 -15.93
CA TRP A 81 3.60 14.06 -16.23
C TRP A 81 4.52 13.73 -17.41
N LEU A 82 4.37 12.54 -18.03
CA LEU A 82 5.43 11.93 -18.85
C LEU A 82 5.20 11.86 -20.37
N GLU A 83 3.97 11.93 -20.86
CA GLU A 83 3.71 11.61 -22.27
C GLU A 83 3.38 12.77 -23.21
N ASN A 84 3.16 13.98 -22.72
CA ASN A 84 2.72 15.09 -23.58
C ASN A 84 3.70 16.26 -23.60
N ARG A 85 4.85 16.08 -24.23
CA ARG A 85 5.64 17.20 -24.79
C ARG A 85 4.88 17.81 -25.97
N ILE A 86 3.83 18.58 -25.70
CA ILE A 86 3.28 19.47 -26.71
C ILE A 86 4.09 20.75 -26.60
N GLY A 87 4.96 20.99 -27.59
CA GLY A 87 5.76 22.19 -27.70
C GLY A 87 4.94 23.45 -27.43
N LEU A 88 5.01 23.95 -26.21
CA LEU A 88 4.52 25.24 -25.82
C LEU A 88 5.65 26.21 -26.01
N THR A 89 5.57 26.81 -27.14
CA THR A 89 6.41 27.79 -27.75
C THR A 89 6.62 29.01 -26.85
N ASP A 90 7.86 29.47 -26.82
CA ASP A 90 8.29 30.87 -26.81
C ASP A 90 8.26 31.70 -25.52
N LYS A 91 7.90 31.21 -24.38
CA LYS A 91 8.23 31.98 -23.16
C LYS A 91 9.26 31.20 -22.33
N ARG A 92 10.46 31.73 -22.26
CA ARG A 92 11.62 31.23 -21.47
C ARG A 92 11.26 30.79 -20.05
N LEU A 93 10.21 31.39 -19.47
CA LEU A 93 9.68 31.02 -18.15
C LEU A 93 9.02 29.64 -18.15
N PHE A 94 8.29 29.25 -19.21
CA PHE A 94 7.66 27.94 -19.31
C PHE A 94 8.68 26.84 -19.55
N GLN A 95 9.70 27.11 -20.35
CA GLN A 95 10.81 26.17 -20.54
C GLN A 95 11.55 25.91 -19.22
N LEU A 96 11.83 26.97 -18.44
CA LEU A 96 12.40 26.83 -17.11
C LEU A 96 11.51 26.05 -16.13
N CYS A 97 10.19 26.26 -16.17
CA CYS A 97 9.26 25.48 -15.35
C CYS A 97 9.22 24.01 -15.75
N ASP A 98 9.23 23.70 -17.06
CA ASP A 98 9.30 22.32 -17.56
C ASP A 98 10.63 21.66 -17.16
N GLU A 99 11.77 22.35 -17.27
CA GLU A 99 13.06 21.86 -16.82
C GLU A 99 13.07 21.55 -15.31
N VAL A 100 12.55 22.47 -14.48
CA VAL A 100 12.46 22.27 -13.02
C VAL A 100 11.54 21.11 -12.66
N LEU A 101 10.41 20.97 -13.36
CA LEU A 101 9.48 19.87 -13.13
C LEU A 101 10.08 18.53 -13.56
N GLU A 102 10.78 18.49 -14.69
CA GLU A 102 11.47 17.27 -15.15
C GLU A 102 12.59 16.86 -14.20
N GLU A 103 13.35 17.81 -13.69
CA GLU A 103 14.39 17.59 -12.69
C GLU A 103 13.82 17.08 -11.37
N HIS A 104 12.70 17.66 -10.91
CA HIS A 104 12.01 17.22 -9.71
C HIS A 104 11.43 15.80 -9.84
N ASN A 105 10.83 15.49 -11.00
CA ASN A 105 10.32 14.15 -11.28
C ASN A 105 11.44 13.10 -11.36
N GLN A 106 12.59 13.45 -11.90
CA GLN A 106 13.76 12.57 -11.90
C GLN A 106 14.28 12.32 -10.49
N LEU A 107 14.28 13.34 -9.62
CA LEU A 107 14.63 13.20 -8.20
C LEU A 107 13.66 12.27 -7.46
N LEU A 108 12.36 12.43 -7.66
CA LEU A 108 11.34 11.55 -7.04
C LEU A 108 11.51 10.09 -7.49
N ARG A 109 11.73 9.84 -8.77
CA ARG A 109 11.98 8.49 -9.28
C ARG A 109 13.25 7.87 -8.69
N ARG A 110 14.33 8.65 -8.57
CA ARG A 110 15.56 8.17 -7.94
C ARG A 110 15.32 7.80 -6.48
N GLN A 111 14.56 8.62 -5.74
CA GLN A 111 14.19 8.33 -4.36
C GLN A 111 13.34 7.05 -4.25
N GLU A 112 12.35 6.87 -5.13
CA GLU A 112 11.53 5.66 -5.17
C GLU A 112 12.36 4.41 -5.50
N GLU A 113 13.28 4.50 -6.44
CA GLU A 113 14.20 3.42 -6.79
C GLU A 113 15.18 3.10 -5.66
N GLU A 114 15.73 4.12 -4.99
CA GLU A 114 16.59 3.95 -3.82
C GLU A 114 15.84 3.28 -2.66
N GLU A 115 14.60 3.68 -2.41
CA GLU A 115 13.76 3.08 -1.39
C GLU A 115 13.41 1.62 -1.71
N LYS A 116 13.04 1.32 -2.96
CA LYS A 116 12.84 -0.05 -3.44
C LYS A 116 14.10 -0.91 -3.30
N ASN A 117 15.24 -0.39 -3.69
CA ASN A 117 16.52 -1.10 -3.59
C ASN A 117 16.92 -1.33 -2.13
N ARG A 118 16.65 -0.36 -1.25
CA ARG A 118 16.86 -0.49 0.19
C ARG A 118 15.97 -1.56 0.81
N LEU A 119 14.68 -1.57 0.46
CA LEU A 119 13.74 -2.60 0.90
C LEU A 119 14.18 -4.00 0.42
N LYS A 120 14.58 -4.13 -0.85
CA LYS A 120 15.08 -5.37 -1.41
C LYS A 120 16.34 -5.87 -0.68
N SER A 121 17.26 -4.96 -0.37
CA SER A 121 18.48 -5.28 0.39
C SER A 121 18.14 -5.77 1.81
N TYR A 122 17.16 -5.16 2.48
CA TYR A 122 16.67 -5.64 3.76
C TYR A 122 16.06 -7.04 3.65
N GLN A 123 15.27 -7.32 2.61
CA GLN A 123 14.68 -8.64 2.39
C GLN A 123 15.75 -9.71 2.16
N GLU A 124 16.76 -9.43 1.33
CA GLU A 124 17.88 -10.32 1.06
C GLU A 124 18.69 -10.60 2.33
N TYR A 125 19.01 -9.55 3.11
CA TYR A 125 19.72 -9.65 4.37
C TYR A 125 18.96 -10.50 5.41
N TYR A 126 17.66 -10.22 5.61
CA TYR A 126 16.84 -10.98 6.55
C TYR A 126 16.64 -12.43 6.11
N THR A 127 16.52 -12.69 4.80
CA THR A 127 16.44 -14.04 4.27
C THR A 127 17.72 -14.83 4.58
N LEU A 128 18.87 -14.23 4.36
CA LEU A 128 20.17 -14.82 4.69
C LEU A 128 20.29 -15.08 6.21
N TRP A 129 19.89 -14.11 7.03
CA TRP A 129 19.93 -14.21 8.49
C TRP A 129 19.04 -15.34 9.01
N VAL A 130 17.82 -15.48 8.49
CA VAL A 130 16.92 -16.60 8.83
C VAL A 130 17.54 -17.94 8.44
N HIS A 131 18.19 -18.03 7.28
CA HIS A 131 18.90 -19.24 6.88
C HIS A 131 20.07 -19.58 7.83
N GLN A 132 20.82 -18.57 8.26
CA GLN A 132 21.93 -18.77 9.22
C GLN A 132 21.43 -19.21 10.61
N ILE A 133 20.25 -18.75 11.05
CA ILE A 133 19.64 -19.22 12.30
C ILE A 133 19.09 -20.64 12.16
N LYS A 134 18.52 -21.00 11.01
CA LYS A 134 18.04 -22.38 10.77
C LYS A 134 19.13 -23.42 10.92
N THR A 135 20.38 -23.09 10.56
CA THR A 135 21.51 -24.01 10.63
C THR A 135 21.84 -24.48 12.09
N PRO A 136 22.07 -23.59 13.08
CA PRO A 136 22.28 -23.98 14.46
C PRO A 136 21.05 -24.62 15.11
N ILE A 137 19.83 -24.23 14.71
CA ILE A 137 18.61 -24.89 15.15
C ILE A 137 18.62 -26.36 14.70
N PHE A 138 18.98 -26.63 13.45
CA PHE A 138 19.08 -27.97 12.92
C PHE A 138 20.19 -28.79 13.63
N ALA A 139 21.32 -28.16 13.95
CA ALA A 139 22.38 -28.78 14.74
C ALA A 139 21.91 -29.16 16.15
N LEU A 140 21.17 -28.29 16.82
CA LEU A 140 20.52 -28.58 18.11
C LEU A 140 19.55 -29.77 18.02
N GLU A 141 18.74 -29.85 16.96
CA GLU A 141 17.86 -31.00 16.71
C GLU A 141 18.62 -32.31 16.61
N LEU A 142 19.77 -32.31 15.92
CA LEU A 142 20.62 -33.51 15.81
C LEU A 142 21.23 -33.91 17.15
N LEU A 143 21.68 -32.94 17.94
CA LEU A 143 22.22 -33.19 19.29
C LEU A 143 21.16 -33.76 20.25
N LEU A 144 19.93 -33.26 20.17
CA LEU A 144 18.79 -33.73 20.94
C LEU A 144 18.42 -35.19 20.68
N ARG A 145 18.67 -35.71 19.49
CA ARG A 145 18.43 -37.12 19.15
C ARG A 145 19.34 -38.10 19.91
N GLY A 146 20.42 -37.62 20.50
CA GLY A 146 21.34 -38.38 21.31
C GLY A 146 21.03 -38.44 22.80
N VAL A 147 20.01 -37.72 23.29
CA VAL A 147 19.64 -37.63 24.72
C VAL A 147 18.63 -38.72 25.08
N SER A 148 18.89 -39.48 26.14
CA SER A 148 18.07 -40.63 26.52
C SER A 148 16.92 -40.33 27.49
N GLU A 149 16.85 -39.14 28.11
CA GLU A 149 15.77 -38.72 29.01
C GLU A 149 14.56 -38.20 28.23
N ARG A 150 13.53 -39.04 28.05
CA ARG A 150 12.35 -38.73 27.24
C ARG A 150 11.59 -37.43 27.63
N GLY A 151 11.55 -37.12 28.94
CA GLY A 151 10.82 -35.93 29.42
C GLY A 151 11.52 -34.60 29.05
N LEU A 152 12.83 -34.56 29.21
CA LEU A 152 13.64 -33.36 28.87
C LEU A 152 13.69 -33.16 27.35
N LEU A 153 13.78 -34.25 26.60
CA LEU A 153 13.79 -34.26 25.14
C LEU A 153 12.52 -33.63 24.56
N ALA A 154 11.34 -34.01 25.08
CA ALA A 154 10.06 -33.46 24.61
C ALA A 154 9.91 -31.95 24.90
N GLN A 155 10.44 -31.48 26.06
CA GLN A 155 10.46 -30.04 26.37
C GLN A 155 11.38 -29.24 25.44
N MET A 156 12.58 -29.77 25.17
CA MET A 156 13.54 -29.13 24.26
C MET A 156 13.01 -29.07 22.82
N GLU A 157 12.37 -30.15 22.35
CA GLU A 157 11.72 -30.15 21.02
C GLU A 157 10.59 -29.11 20.91
N ALA A 158 9.80 -28.94 21.98
CA ALA A 158 8.75 -27.93 22.04
C ALA A 158 9.33 -26.48 21.96
N GLU A 159 10.41 -26.20 22.72
CA GLU A 159 11.08 -24.89 22.65
C GLU A 159 11.74 -24.66 21.29
N LEU A 160 12.32 -25.67 20.70
CA LEU A 160 12.91 -25.60 19.36
C LEU A 160 11.84 -25.29 18.28
N LEU A 161 10.64 -25.87 18.42
CA LEU A 161 9.51 -25.59 17.54
C LEU A 161 9.07 -24.12 17.64
N LYS A 162 9.03 -23.55 18.84
CA LYS A 162 8.75 -22.12 19.04
C LYS A 162 9.77 -21.23 18.33
N ILE A 163 11.05 -21.53 18.44
CA ILE A 163 12.12 -20.78 17.75
C ILE A 163 11.92 -20.84 16.23
N LYS A 164 11.60 -22.02 15.68
CA LYS A 164 11.28 -22.19 14.27
C LYS A 164 10.09 -21.34 13.84
N ASP A 165 9.01 -21.34 14.62
CA ASP A 165 7.81 -20.57 14.32
C ASP A 165 8.08 -19.05 14.40
N TYR A 166 8.88 -18.57 15.35
CA TYR A 166 9.29 -17.16 15.39
C TYR A 166 10.15 -16.74 14.21
N THR A 167 11.11 -17.59 13.80
CA THR A 167 11.93 -17.31 12.60
C THR A 167 11.09 -17.31 11.33
N GLN A 168 10.12 -18.24 11.24
CA GLN A 168 9.17 -18.31 10.14
C GLN A 168 8.30 -17.07 10.10
N LEU A 169 7.78 -16.61 11.24
CA LEU A 169 6.95 -15.41 11.34
C LEU A 169 7.72 -14.17 10.86
N ALA A 170 8.98 -14.00 11.29
CA ALA A 170 9.82 -12.89 10.85
C ALA A 170 10.06 -12.91 9.32
N LEU A 171 10.34 -14.08 8.76
CA LEU A 171 10.53 -14.24 7.32
C LEU A 171 9.24 -13.93 6.54
N GLN A 172 8.09 -14.42 7.02
CA GLN A 172 6.81 -14.17 6.37
C GLN A 172 6.39 -12.70 6.45
N TYR A 173 6.70 -12.01 7.54
CA TYR A 173 6.47 -10.57 7.65
C TYR A 173 7.11 -9.81 6.48
N ILE A 174 8.37 -10.13 6.16
CA ILE A 174 9.09 -9.48 5.06
C ILE A 174 8.48 -9.86 3.71
N ARG A 175 8.21 -11.15 3.50
CA ARG A 175 7.67 -11.66 2.22
C ARG A 175 6.25 -11.19 1.93
N THR A 176 5.45 -10.83 2.95
CA THR A 176 4.07 -10.34 2.72
C THR A 176 4.01 -8.99 2.03
N GLU A 177 5.10 -8.25 1.93
CA GLU A 177 5.11 -6.97 1.19
C GLU A 177 5.08 -7.18 -0.33
N ASP A 178 5.75 -8.23 -0.83
CA ASP A 178 5.78 -8.58 -2.27
C ASP A 178 5.01 -9.88 -2.59
N MET A 179 4.17 -10.35 -1.67
CA MET A 179 3.48 -11.63 -1.76
C MET A 179 2.69 -11.80 -3.06
N ALA A 180 2.00 -10.74 -3.52
CA ALA A 180 1.14 -10.82 -4.70
C ALA A 180 1.89 -11.17 -6.00
N ALA A 181 3.19 -10.87 -6.08
CA ALA A 181 4.02 -11.16 -7.24
C ALA A 181 4.56 -12.61 -7.27
N ASP A 182 4.56 -13.33 -6.14
CA ASP A 182 5.20 -14.64 -5.97
C ASP A 182 4.20 -15.75 -5.55
N LEU A 183 2.89 -15.54 -5.80
CA LEU A 183 1.85 -16.51 -5.46
C LEU A 183 1.85 -17.68 -6.46
N ASP A 184 1.89 -18.93 -5.94
CA ASP A 184 1.68 -20.16 -6.69
C ASP A 184 0.28 -20.73 -6.39
N LEU A 185 -0.75 -20.13 -7.01
CA LEU A 185 -2.15 -20.52 -6.81
C LEU A 185 -2.46 -21.81 -7.59
N LYS A 186 -2.74 -22.88 -6.87
CA LYS A 186 -3.13 -24.19 -7.38
C LYS A 186 -4.32 -24.75 -6.62
N GLU A 187 -4.97 -25.73 -7.20
CA GLU A 187 -5.99 -26.52 -6.51
C GLU A 187 -5.32 -27.47 -5.50
N HIS A 188 -5.71 -27.37 -4.26
CA HIS A 188 -5.24 -28.22 -3.16
C HIS A 188 -6.40 -28.81 -2.39
N HIS A 189 -6.20 -30.00 -1.82
CA HIS A 189 -7.10 -30.61 -0.88
C HIS A 189 -6.87 -30.04 0.53
N LEU A 190 -7.83 -29.27 1.03
CA LEU A 190 -7.72 -28.55 2.31
C LEU A 190 -7.42 -29.49 3.49
N GLU A 191 -8.05 -30.67 3.51
CA GLU A 191 -7.82 -31.70 4.55
C GLU A 191 -6.35 -32.13 4.64
N ASN A 192 -5.61 -32.17 3.53
CA ASN A 192 -4.22 -32.54 3.52
C ASN A 192 -3.37 -31.43 4.19
N ILE A 193 -3.65 -30.18 3.88
CA ILE A 193 -2.96 -29.03 4.48
C ILE A 193 -3.20 -29.02 6.00
N VAL A 194 -4.46 -29.21 6.43
CA VAL A 194 -4.81 -29.29 7.86
C VAL A 194 -4.09 -30.45 8.54
N LYS A 195 -4.14 -31.67 7.98
CA LYS A 195 -3.46 -32.85 8.54
C LYS A 195 -1.95 -32.65 8.67
N ASN A 196 -1.33 -32.01 7.68
CA ASN A 196 0.12 -31.71 7.73
C ASN A 196 0.45 -30.73 8.87
N GLN A 197 -0.37 -29.70 9.08
CA GLN A 197 -0.19 -28.78 10.21
C GLN A 197 -0.40 -29.48 11.57
N LEU A 198 -1.42 -30.31 11.68
CA LEU A 198 -1.67 -31.09 12.91
C LEU A 198 -0.50 -32.03 13.24
N LYS A 199 0.09 -32.70 12.25
CA LYS A 199 1.30 -33.51 12.44
C LYS A 199 2.46 -32.67 12.93
N LYS A 200 2.66 -31.47 12.39
CA LYS A 200 3.72 -30.53 12.81
C LYS A 200 3.63 -30.20 14.30
N TYR A 201 2.42 -29.97 14.81
CA TYR A 201 2.18 -29.56 16.19
C TYR A 201 1.77 -30.71 17.13
N ALA A 202 1.82 -31.98 16.69
CA ALA A 202 1.35 -33.13 17.47
C ALA A 202 1.98 -33.23 18.87
N LEU A 203 3.29 -32.94 18.99
CA LEU A 203 3.97 -32.93 20.27
C LEU A 203 3.41 -31.90 21.25
N LEU A 204 2.95 -30.73 20.78
CA LEU A 204 2.34 -29.72 21.64
C LEU A 204 0.99 -30.21 22.17
N PHE A 205 0.16 -30.84 21.32
CA PHE A 205 -1.10 -31.46 21.75
C PHE A 205 -0.86 -32.52 22.83
N ILE A 206 0.12 -33.39 22.66
CA ILE A 206 0.45 -34.46 23.59
C ILE A 206 0.97 -33.86 24.91
N ASN A 207 1.92 -32.94 24.87
CA ASN A 207 2.55 -32.36 26.06
C ASN A 207 1.55 -31.58 26.91
N GLN A 208 0.61 -30.86 26.25
CA GLN A 208 -0.42 -30.11 26.94
C GLN A 208 -1.67 -30.93 27.24
N LYS A 209 -1.72 -32.22 26.86
CA LYS A 209 -2.84 -33.13 27.02
C LYS A 209 -4.14 -32.57 26.43
N ILE A 210 -4.04 -31.83 25.32
CA ILE A 210 -5.19 -31.25 24.61
C ILE A 210 -5.80 -32.31 23.71
N ARG A 211 -7.14 -32.50 23.83
CA ARG A 211 -7.89 -33.41 22.98
C ARG A 211 -8.10 -32.74 21.61
N LEU A 212 -7.80 -33.49 20.54
CA LEU A 212 -8.05 -33.08 19.18
C LEU A 212 -9.25 -33.83 18.61
N GLU A 213 -10.26 -33.13 18.14
CA GLU A 213 -11.36 -33.67 17.33
C GLU A 213 -11.24 -33.10 15.90
N LEU A 214 -11.11 -33.98 14.93
CA LEU A 214 -11.07 -33.63 13.51
C LEU A 214 -12.21 -34.35 12.80
N ASP A 215 -13.20 -33.59 12.34
CA ASP A 215 -14.26 -34.15 11.50
C ASP A 215 -13.71 -34.48 10.12
N GLU A 216 -14.20 -35.53 9.50
CA GLU A 216 -13.83 -35.87 8.13
C GLU A 216 -14.49 -34.91 7.14
N PHE A 217 -13.71 -34.33 6.24
CA PHE A 217 -14.21 -33.50 5.16
C PHE A 217 -13.32 -33.66 3.91
N GLN A 218 -13.90 -33.38 2.76
CA GLN A 218 -13.17 -33.28 1.48
C GLN A 218 -13.54 -31.94 0.85
N PHE A 219 -12.54 -31.09 0.62
CA PHE A 219 -12.76 -29.78 0.03
C PHE A 219 -11.55 -29.34 -0.77
N ALA A 220 -11.78 -29.09 -2.07
CA ALA A 220 -10.77 -28.51 -2.95
C ALA A 220 -10.79 -26.98 -2.84
N VAL A 221 -9.63 -26.36 -2.67
CA VAL A 221 -9.45 -24.93 -2.57
C VAL A 221 -8.34 -24.46 -3.50
N ILE A 222 -8.57 -23.39 -4.25
CA ILE A 222 -7.54 -22.74 -5.05
C ILE A 222 -6.79 -21.79 -4.12
N THR A 223 -5.51 -22.08 -3.84
CA THR A 223 -4.70 -21.34 -2.89
C THR A 223 -3.21 -21.59 -3.14
N ASP A 224 -2.36 -20.84 -2.46
CA ASP A 224 -0.95 -21.20 -2.26
C ASP A 224 -0.84 -22.02 -0.95
N GLU A 225 -0.43 -23.30 -1.09
CA GLU A 225 -0.33 -24.22 0.04
C GLU A 225 0.56 -23.70 1.17
N LYS A 226 1.70 -23.08 0.83
CA LYS A 226 2.67 -22.61 1.83
C LYS A 226 2.11 -21.47 2.67
N TRP A 227 1.40 -20.55 2.02
CA TRP A 227 0.79 -19.40 2.68
C TRP A 227 -0.43 -19.79 3.50
N LEU A 228 -1.28 -20.68 2.99
CA LEU A 228 -2.42 -21.20 3.76
C LEU A 228 -1.95 -22.05 4.95
N ALA A 229 -0.94 -22.89 4.77
CA ALA A 229 -0.31 -23.63 5.85
C ALA A 229 0.28 -22.74 6.94
N PHE A 230 0.87 -21.59 6.57
CA PHE A 230 1.32 -20.59 7.54
C PHE A 230 0.15 -20.04 8.36
N VAL A 231 -0.94 -19.62 7.73
CA VAL A 231 -2.15 -19.11 8.42
C VAL A 231 -2.71 -20.15 9.40
N LEU A 232 -2.88 -21.39 8.93
CA LEU A 232 -3.36 -22.50 9.77
C LEU A 232 -2.42 -22.75 10.97
N GLY A 233 -1.12 -22.67 10.76
CA GLY A 233 -0.13 -22.77 11.81
C GLY A 233 -0.29 -21.68 12.87
N GLN A 234 -0.52 -20.42 12.48
CA GLN A 234 -0.75 -19.32 13.42
C GLN A 234 -2.03 -19.49 14.22
N ILE A 235 -3.11 -19.96 13.59
CA ILE A 235 -4.39 -20.20 14.29
C ILE A 235 -4.26 -21.37 15.25
N LEU A 236 -3.64 -22.48 14.83
CA LEU A 236 -3.42 -23.66 15.68
C LEU A 236 -2.49 -23.36 16.88
N THR A 237 -1.42 -22.60 16.66
CA THR A 237 -0.54 -22.22 17.78
C THR A 237 -1.23 -21.28 18.75
N ASN A 238 -2.13 -20.40 18.29
CA ASN A 238 -2.97 -19.60 19.16
C ASN A 238 -3.95 -20.47 19.95
N ALA A 239 -4.66 -21.38 19.30
CA ALA A 239 -5.57 -22.31 19.98
C ALA A 239 -4.84 -23.13 21.06
N LEU A 240 -3.69 -23.71 20.73
CA LEU A 240 -2.84 -24.44 21.69
C LEU A 240 -2.35 -23.57 22.85
N LYS A 241 -1.98 -22.34 22.57
CA LYS A 241 -1.45 -21.39 23.56
C LYS A 241 -2.49 -20.98 24.59
N TYR A 242 -3.73 -20.78 24.17
CA TYR A 242 -4.80 -20.26 25.03
C TYR A 242 -5.73 -21.33 25.59
N THR A 243 -5.61 -22.58 25.14
CA THR A 243 -6.33 -23.72 25.72
C THR A 243 -5.57 -24.28 26.92
N PRO A 244 -6.21 -24.40 28.11
CA PRO A 244 -5.59 -24.99 29.26
C PRO A 244 -5.32 -26.48 29.04
N SER A 245 -4.37 -27.03 29.82
CA SER A 245 -4.10 -28.47 29.80
C SER A 245 -5.36 -29.29 30.08
N GLY A 246 -5.61 -30.30 29.26
CA GLY A 246 -6.81 -31.12 29.30
C GLY A 246 -8.03 -30.55 28.56
N GLY A 247 -7.87 -29.38 27.91
CA GLY A 247 -8.90 -28.81 27.05
C GLY A 247 -9.03 -29.51 25.70
N GLU A 248 -9.84 -28.95 24.81
CA GLU A 248 -10.17 -29.53 23.51
C GLU A 248 -10.03 -28.52 22.38
N ILE A 249 -9.55 -29.00 21.23
CA ILE A 249 -9.57 -28.25 19.97
C ILE A 249 -10.30 -29.10 18.95
N ARG A 250 -11.36 -28.54 18.34
CA ARG A 250 -12.17 -29.20 17.33
C ARG A 250 -12.04 -28.48 15.99
N ILE A 251 -11.93 -29.27 14.89
CA ILE A 251 -11.76 -28.77 13.52
C ILE A 251 -12.80 -29.44 12.62
N TRP A 252 -13.59 -28.63 11.90
CA TRP A 252 -14.59 -29.14 10.95
C TRP A 252 -14.79 -28.16 9.81
N LEU A 253 -15.40 -28.63 8.73
CA LEU A 253 -15.83 -27.80 7.61
C LEU A 253 -17.35 -27.56 7.71
N LYS A 254 -17.78 -26.31 7.59
CA LYS A 254 -19.18 -25.91 7.53
C LYS A 254 -19.37 -24.90 6.40
N ASP A 255 -20.24 -25.19 5.44
CA ASP A 255 -20.62 -24.26 4.37
C ASP A 255 -19.40 -23.57 3.69
N ARG A 256 -18.35 -24.31 3.34
CA ARG A 256 -17.09 -23.83 2.78
C ARG A 256 -16.19 -23.05 3.76
N THR A 257 -16.55 -23.01 5.03
CA THR A 257 -15.76 -22.37 6.07
C THR A 257 -15.09 -23.44 6.93
N LEU A 258 -13.74 -23.41 6.98
CA LEU A 258 -13.00 -24.23 7.93
C LEU A 258 -13.11 -23.58 9.31
N VAL A 259 -13.66 -24.29 10.27
CA VAL A 259 -13.83 -23.83 11.65
C VAL A 259 -12.81 -24.53 12.53
N ILE A 260 -12.10 -23.77 13.34
CA ILE A 260 -11.19 -24.26 14.38
C ILE A 260 -11.69 -23.65 15.70
N ALA A 261 -12.23 -24.47 16.56
CA ALA A 261 -12.74 -24.05 17.87
C ALA A 261 -11.89 -24.65 18.99
N ASP A 262 -11.66 -23.86 20.02
CA ASP A 262 -10.95 -24.25 21.23
C ASP A 262 -11.80 -24.02 22.48
N THR A 263 -11.51 -24.75 23.56
CA THR A 263 -12.14 -24.58 24.88
C THR A 263 -11.26 -23.69 25.78
N GLY A 264 -10.58 -22.74 25.21
CA GLY A 264 -9.62 -21.87 25.88
C GLY A 264 -10.26 -20.72 26.64
N LEU A 265 -9.42 -19.72 26.96
CA LEU A 265 -9.81 -18.54 27.74
C LEU A 265 -10.83 -17.64 27.02
N GLY A 266 -11.07 -17.87 25.74
CA GLY A 266 -11.92 -17.04 24.91
C GLY A 266 -11.32 -15.65 24.66
N ILE A 267 -12.06 -14.85 23.88
CA ILE A 267 -11.68 -13.48 23.50
C ILE A 267 -12.77 -12.55 24.02
N ARG A 268 -12.38 -11.44 24.65
CA ARG A 268 -13.34 -10.43 25.10
C ARG A 268 -14.02 -9.78 23.89
N ALA A 269 -15.33 -9.50 24.00
CA ALA A 269 -16.09 -8.87 22.91
C ALA A 269 -15.47 -7.54 22.46
N GLU A 270 -14.89 -6.78 23.38
CA GLU A 270 -14.19 -5.51 23.12
C GLU A 270 -12.88 -5.65 22.33
N ASP A 271 -12.25 -6.84 22.37
CA ASP A 271 -10.99 -7.14 21.70
C ASP A 271 -11.22 -7.67 20.26
N ILE A 272 -12.38 -8.26 19.98
CA ILE A 272 -12.70 -8.88 18.67
C ILE A 272 -12.44 -7.95 17.49
N PRO A 273 -12.89 -6.68 17.46
CA PRO A 273 -12.66 -5.78 16.32
C PRO A 273 -11.19 -5.46 16.05
N ARG A 274 -10.32 -5.70 17.04
CA ARG A 274 -8.90 -5.36 16.99
C ARG A 274 -7.96 -6.56 16.84
N LEU A 275 -8.49 -7.78 16.82
CA LEU A 275 -7.70 -9.01 16.79
C LEU A 275 -6.68 -9.06 15.65
N PHE A 276 -7.07 -8.54 14.50
CA PHE A 276 -6.23 -8.52 13.29
C PHE A 276 -5.42 -7.22 13.15
N SER A 277 -5.39 -6.35 14.18
CA SER A 277 -4.60 -5.14 14.16
C SER A 277 -3.13 -5.44 14.47
N ARG A 278 -2.22 -4.71 13.83
CA ARG A 278 -0.78 -4.89 13.99
C ARG A 278 -0.33 -4.69 15.43
N GLY A 279 0.35 -5.69 16.00
CA GLY A 279 0.90 -5.60 17.36
C GLY A 279 -0.14 -5.72 18.48
N PHE A 280 -1.39 -6.05 18.15
CA PHE A 280 -2.43 -6.23 19.16
C PHE A 280 -2.27 -7.58 19.86
N THR A 281 -2.23 -7.56 21.19
CA THR A 281 -2.00 -8.78 22.01
C THR A 281 -3.15 -9.09 22.99
N GLY A 282 -4.20 -8.26 23.07
CA GLY A 282 -5.29 -8.44 24.04
C GLY A 282 -4.83 -8.53 25.49
N ASP A 283 -5.75 -8.67 26.42
CA ASP A 283 -5.43 -8.84 27.87
C ASP A 283 -4.70 -10.17 28.15
N ASN A 284 -5.14 -11.23 27.50
CA ASN A 284 -4.55 -12.58 27.67
C ASN A 284 -3.11 -12.63 27.15
N GLY A 285 -2.81 -11.92 26.04
CA GLY A 285 -1.47 -11.84 25.47
C GLY A 285 -0.51 -10.98 26.30
N ARG A 286 -1.00 -9.93 26.96
CA ARG A 286 -0.18 -9.09 27.86
C ARG A 286 0.26 -9.83 29.11
N ARG A 287 -0.55 -10.73 29.62
CA ARG A 287 -0.20 -11.61 30.77
C ARG A 287 0.84 -12.66 30.39
N GLN A 288 0.84 -13.11 29.15
CA GLN A 288 1.84 -14.02 28.60
C GLN A 288 2.88 -13.17 27.83
N LYS A 289 4.06 -12.95 28.43
CA LYS A 289 5.16 -12.14 27.87
C LYS A 289 5.62 -12.51 26.44
N GLU A 290 5.11 -13.58 25.87
CA GLU A 290 5.53 -14.19 24.60
C GLU A 290 4.62 -13.83 23.40
N ALA A 291 3.64 -12.92 23.53
CA ALA A 291 2.76 -12.58 22.42
C ALA A 291 3.29 -11.40 21.61
N SER A 292 3.69 -11.63 20.37
CA SER A 292 4.17 -10.57 19.46
C SER A 292 3.04 -9.70 18.86
N GLY A 293 1.78 -10.20 18.88
CA GLY A 293 0.64 -9.56 18.21
C GLY A 293 0.76 -9.48 16.68
N MET A 294 1.71 -10.21 16.09
CA MET A 294 1.95 -10.19 14.65
C MET A 294 1.29 -11.35 13.89
N GLY A 295 1.06 -12.48 14.57
CA GLY A 295 0.57 -13.70 13.91
C GLY A 295 -0.79 -13.52 13.22
N LEU A 296 -1.81 -13.07 13.97
CA LEU A 296 -3.15 -12.85 13.40
C LEU A 296 -3.19 -11.69 12.39
N TYR A 297 -2.44 -10.62 12.62
CA TYR A 297 -2.29 -9.54 11.65
C TYR A 297 -1.77 -10.05 10.30
N LEU A 298 -0.69 -10.85 10.31
CA LEU A 298 -0.14 -11.45 9.09
C LEU A 298 -1.11 -12.45 8.47
N SER A 299 -1.79 -13.25 9.30
CA SER A 299 -2.81 -14.18 8.81
C SER A 299 -3.91 -13.45 8.03
N ALA A 300 -4.43 -12.35 8.56
CA ALA A 300 -5.44 -11.55 7.86
C ALA A 300 -4.90 -10.92 6.56
N LYS A 301 -3.65 -10.43 6.56
CA LYS A 301 -3.01 -9.90 5.36
C LYS A 301 -2.87 -10.99 4.29
N VAL A 302 -2.37 -12.16 4.67
CA VAL A 302 -2.20 -13.32 3.78
C VAL A 302 -3.54 -13.79 3.21
N MET A 303 -4.56 -14.01 4.06
CA MET A 303 -5.89 -14.45 3.63
C MET A 303 -6.49 -13.49 2.61
N ARG A 304 -6.40 -12.17 2.85
CA ARG A 304 -6.88 -11.16 1.90
C ARG A 304 -6.16 -11.25 0.56
N THR A 305 -4.84 -11.45 0.55
CA THR A 305 -4.05 -11.57 -0.69
C THR A 305 -4.34 -12.86 -1.44
N LEU A 306 -4.67 -13.96 -0.72
CA LEU A 306 -5.13 -15.22 -1.31
C LEU A 306 -6.59 -15.18 -1.82
N GLY A 307 -7.33 -14.10 -1.56
CA GLY A 307 -8.76 -13.99 -1.86
C GLY A 307 -9.66 -14.79 -0.92
N HIS A 308 -9.18 -15.10 0.29
CA HIS A 308 -9.93 -15.80 1.34
C HIS A 308 -10.31 -14.85 2.49
N GLU A 309 -11.28 -15.27 3.28
CA GLU A 309 -11.73 -14.54 4.47
C GLU A 309 -11.24 -15.24 5.75
N ILE A 310 -11.06 -14.46 6.81
CA ILE A 310 -10.76 -14.91 8.17
C ILE A 310 -11.56 -14.07 9.16
N GLY A 311 -12.22 -14.70 10.11
CA GLY A 311 -13.08 -14.04 11.09
C GLY A 311 -13.09 -14.78 12.43
#